data_a1bc5e1fadb4a8ad8caed4a38568ffb7
#
_entry.id   a1bc5e1fadb4a8ad8caed4a38568ffb7
#
_cell.length_a   1.000
_cell.length_b   1.000
_cell.length_c   1.000
_cell.angle_alpha   90.00
_cell.angle_beta   90.00
_cell.angle_gamma   90.00
#
_symmetry.space_group_name_H-M   'P 1'
#
loop_
_entity.id
_entity.type
_entity.pdbx_description
1 polymer ?
#
loop_
_entity_poly.entity_id
_entity_poly.type
_entity_poly.pdbx_seq_one_letter_code
_entity_poly.pdbx_strand_id
1 'polypeptide(L)'
;CLIDADLMVILSDIDGLYTANPQIDPAATLIPVVDRVGRDILAAAGGAVSGVGSGGMITKIKAARVLMAAGIPMVICQGRRADCIVQAATGEAVGTLFTAPDRPHEITAKKLWIALGDSVHGTVVVDEGARDALVMRGKSLLSVGIRSVEGDFGLDDIVDVADETGHVFARGRAAAASDLLKLACGRSREEVASNAILAVLADRPVIHRDELVLFE
;
A
#
# COMPACT_ATOMS: atom_id res chain seq x y z
N CYS A 1 -4.61 -9.49 11.69
CA CYS A 1 -4.15 -8.27 12.39
C CYS A 1 -4.84 -8.10 13.75
N LEU A 2 -6.10 -7.61 13.84
CA LEU A 2 -6.76 -7.36 15.15
C LEU A 2 -7.02 -8.62 15.98
N ILE A 3 -7.11 -9.78 15.36
CA ILE A 3 -7.36 -11.07 15.97
C ILE A 3 -6.16 -12.03 15.89
N ASP A 4 -4.97 -11.53 15.53
CA ASP A 4 -3.74 -12.31 15.31
C ASP A 4 -3.96 -13.55 14.44
N ALA A 5 -4.63 -13.36 13.30
CA ALA A 5 -4.86 -14.44 12.36
C ALA A 5 -3.56 -14.83 11.64
N ASP A 6 -3.33 -16.13 11.47
CA ASP A 6 -2.18 -16.69 10.74
C ASP A 6 -2.44 -16.75 9.23
N LEU A 7 -3.68 -16.72 8.80
CA LEU A 7 -4.11 -16.78 7.40
C LEU A 7 -5.45 -16.06 7.23
N MET A 8 -5.60 -15.33 6.14
CA MET A 8 -6.88 -14.80 5.68
C MET A 8 -7.36 -15.56 4.45
N VAL A 9 -8.57 -16.09 4.47
CA VAL A 9 -9.19 -16.75 3.31
C VAL A 9 -10.40 -15.93 2.85
N ILE A 10 -10.35 -15.47 1.60
CA ILE A 10 -11.49 -14.79 0.95
C ILE A 10 -12.20 -15.78 0.04
N LEU A 11 -13.43 -16.12 0.40
CA LEU A 11 -14.33 -16.90 -0.42
C LEU A 11 -14.99 -15.97 -1.46
N SER A 12 -14.67 -16.18 -2.73
CA SER A 12 -15.15 -15.36 -3.84
C SER A 12 -16.07 -16.17 -4.77
N ASP A 13 -16.72 -15.48 -5.67
CA ASP A 13 -17.46 -16.06 -6.82
C ASP A 13 -16.54 -16.52 -7.95
N ILE A 14 -15.27 -16.09 -7.93
CA ILE A 14 -14.20 -16.54 -8.82
C ILE A 14 -13.13 -17.31 -8.04
N ASP A 15 -12.36 -18.11 -8.74
CA ASP A 15 -11.38 -19.03 -8.13
C ASP A 15 -10.04 -18.37 -7.78
N GLY A 16 -9.80 -17.12 -8.18
CA GLY A 16 -8.60 -16.37 -7.82
C GLY A 16 -8.38 -15.14 -8.67
N LEU A 17 -7.14 -14.64 -8.69
CA LEU A 17 -6.69 -13.56 -9.54
C LEU A 17 -6.17 -14.10 -10.86
N TYR A 18 -6.61 -13.51 -11.97
CA TYR A 18 -6.18 -13.84 -13.33
C TYR A 18 -5.28 -12.76 -13.92
N THR A 19 -4.50 -13.10 -14.93
CA THR A 19 -3.65 -12.15 -15.67
C THR A 19 -4.46 -11.06 -16.39
N ALA A 20 -5.73 -11.33 -16.70
CA ALA A 20 -6.71 -10.40 -17.23
C ALA A 20 -8.12 -10.87 -16.81
N ASN A 21 -9.16 -10.13 -17.18
CA ASN A 21 -10.54 -10.58 -16.91
C ASN A 21 -10.89 -11.79 -17.76
N PRO A 22 -11.09 -13.00 -17.19
CA PRO A 22 -11.37 -14.22 -17.95
C PRO A 22 -12.71 -14.22 -18.69
N GLN A 23 -13.63 -13.30 -18.35
CA GLN A 23 -14.88 -13.11 -19.08
C GLN A 23 -14.69 -12.32 -20.39
N ILE A 24 -13.59 -11.58 -20.50
CA ILE A 24 -13.27 -10.73 -21.66
C ILE A 24 -12.14 -11.34 -22.47
N ASP A 25 -11.12 -11.86 -21.82
CA ASP A 25 -9.93 -12.45 -22.44
C ASP A 25 -9.85 -13.96 -22.16
N PRO A 26 -10.15 -14.81 -23.17
CA PRO A 26 -10.04 -16.26 -23.02
C PRO A 26 -8.61 -16.78 -22.78
N ALA A 27 -7.58 -15.96 -23.04
CA ALA A 27 -6.19 -16.29 -22.77
C ALA A 27 -5.76 -15.99 -21.32
N ALA A 28 -6.65 -15.39 -20.52
CA ALA A 28 -6.37 -15.09 -19.12
C ALA A 28 -6.08 -16.38 -18.34
N THR A 29 -4.97 -16.39 -17.61
CA THR A 29 -4.55 -17.52 -16.78
C THR A 29 -4.59 -17.15 -15.30
N LEU A 30 -4.93 -18.12 -14.47
CA LEU A 30 -4.91 -17.95 -13.02
C LEU A 30 -3.47 -17.70 -12.54
N ILE A 31 -3.30 -16.70 -11.68
CA ILE A 31 -2.04 -16.41 -11.00
C ILE A 31 -2.05 -17.19 -9.67
N PRO A 32 -1.25 -18.24 -9.53
CA PRO A 32 -1.34 -19.09 -8.34
C PRO A 32 -0.72 -18.44 -7.10
N VAL A 33 0.35 -17.65 -7.28
CA VAL A 33 1.09 -17.02 -6.17
C VAL A 33 1.44 -15.58 -6.52
N VAL A 34 1.26 -14.69 -5.56
CA VAL A 34 1.62 -13.27 -5.61
C VAL A 34 2.50 -12.98 -4.40
N ASP A 35 3.76 -12.69 -4.64
CA ASP A 35 4.75 -12.33 -3.60
C ASP A 35 4.87 -10.81 -3.41
N ARG A 36 4.40 -10.03 -4.38
CA ARG A 36 4.36 -8.57 -4.33
C ARG A 36 3.20 -8.03 -5.16
N VAL A 37 2.48 -7.06 -4.62
CA VAL A 37 1.41 -6.36 -5.34
C VAL A 37 1.99 -5.13 -6.04
N GLY A 38 2.56 -5.37 -7.25
CA GLY A 38 3.06 -4.36 -8.16
C GLY A 38 1.97 -3.80 -9.09
N ARG A 39 2.41 -3.00 -10.08
CA ARG A 39 1.52 -2.42 -11.11
C ARG A 39 0.86 -3.47 -11.99
N ASP A 40 1.58 -4.54 -12.30
CA ASP A 40 1.12 -5.70 -13.07
C ASP A 40 -0.08 -6.36 -12.37
N ILE A 41 0.01 -6.60 -11.06
CA ILE A 41 -1.06 -7.18 -10.26
C ILE A 41 -2.26 -6.22 -10.15
N LEU A 42 -2.01 -4.92 -9.97
CA LEU A 42 -3.07 -3.92 -9.95
C LEU A 42 -3.76 -3.79 -11.31
N ALA A 43 -3.02 -3.87 -12.41
CA ALA A 43 -3.57 -3.86 -13.76
C ALA A 43 -4.41 -5.12 -14.04
N ALA A 44 -3.94 -6.31 -13.67
CA ALA A 44 -4.63 -7.58 -13.76
C ALA A 44 -5.96 -7.57 -12.97
N ALA A 45 -6.02 -6.88 -11.85
CA ALA A 45 -7.21 -6.70 -11.03
C ALA A 45 -8.25 -5.73 -11.64
N GLY A 46 -8.01 -5.19 -12.83
CA GLY A 46 -8.89 -4.24 -13.52
C GLY A 46 -8.60 -2.79 -13.16
N GLY A 47 -7.30 -2.44 -13.04
CA GLY A 47 -6.80 -1.12 -12.64
C GLY A 47 -7.54 0.05 -13.28
N ALA A 48 -7.87 1.06 -12.50
CA ALA A 48 -8.40 2.38 -12.88
C ALA A 48 -9.71 2.38 -13.70
N VAL A 49 -10.63 1.45 -13.54
CA VAL A 49 -11.96 1.55 -14.13
C VAL A 49 -13.01 1.77 -13.07
N SER A 50 -13.52 3.00 -13.12
CA SER A 50 -14.84 3.48 -12.74
C SER A 50 -15.51 2.83 -11.52
N GLY A 51 -15.68 3.65 -10.49
CA GLY A 51 -16.55 3.43 -9.36
C GLY A 51 -17.90 2.80 -9.74
N VAL A 52 -18.37 2.07 -8.81
CA VAL A 52 -19.60 1.37 -8.58
C VAL A 52 -19.38 -0.16 -8.57
N GLY A 53 -18.88 -0.63 -7.45
CA GLY A 53 -18.80 -2.04 -7.12
C GLY A 53 -18.06 -2.25 -5.82
N SER A 54 -18.74 -2.26 -4.68
CA SER A 54 -18.19 -2.36 -3.33
C SER A 54 -17.56 -3.72 -2.99
N GLY A 55 -17.06 -4.49 -3.95
CA GLY A 55 -16.51 -5.83 -3.72
C GLY A 55 -15.66 -6.39 -4.86
N GLY A 56 -15.20 -5.59 -5.80
CA GLY A 56 -14.43 -6.06 -6.95
C GLY A 56 -13.04 -6.62 -6.59
N MET A 57 -12.35 -7.20 -7.57
CA MET A 57 -11.00 -7.76 -7.39
C MET A 57 -10.03 -6.74 -6.80
N ILE A 58 -10.11 -5.47 -7.26
CA ILE A 58 -9.25 -4.39 -6.76
C ILE A 58 -9.34 -4.20 -5.24
N THR A 59 -10.53 -4.35 -4.65
CA THR A 59 -10.72 -4.26 -3.19
C THR A 59 -10.02 -5.40 -2.47
N LYS A 60 -10.07 -6.63 -3.03
CA LYS A 60 -9.38 -7.80 -2.50
C LYS A 60 -7.85 -7.61 -2.58
N ILE A 61 -7.35 -7.03 -3.68
CA ILE A 61 -5.91 -6.73 -3.83
C ILE A 61 -5.45 -5.65 -2.84
N LYS A 62 -6.27 -4.62 -2.60
CA LYS A 62 -5.96 -3.63 -1.54
C LYS A 62 -5.88 -4.28 -0.16
N ALA A 63 -6.79 -5.19 0.15
CA ALA A 63 -6.75 -5.96 1.40
C ALA A 63 -5.49 -6.86 1.46
N ALA A 64 -5.13 -7.52 0.34
CA ALA A 64 -3.92 -8.33 0.25
C ALA A 64 -2.66 -7.50 0.58
N ARG A 65 -2.51 -6.31 0.00
CA ARG A 65 -1.36 -5.42 0.29
C ARG A 65 -1.20 -5.15 1.79
N VAL A 66 -2.32 -4.85 2.45
CA VAL A 66 -2.30 -4.55 3.89
C VAL A 66 -1.93 -5.79 4.70
N LEU A 67 -2.52 -6.94 4.37
CA LEU A 67 -2.24 -8.20 5.07
C LEU A 67 -0.80 -8.66 4.85
N MET A 68 -0.29 -8.62 3.62
CA MET A 68 1.11 -8.93 3.30
C MET A 68 2.06 -8.01 4.08
N ALA A 69 1.78 -6.71 4.13
CA ALA A 69 2.56 -5.76 4.95
C ALA A 69 2.47 -6.09 6.45
N ALA A 70 1.36 -6.67 6.90
CA ALA A 70 1.16 -7.12 8.28
C ALA A 70 1.80 -8.51 8.56
N GLY A 71 2.44 -9.14 7.58
CA GLY A 71 2.99 -10.49 7.74
C GLY A 71 1.92 -11.59 7.72
N ILE A 72 0.72 -11.31 7.22
CA ILE A 72 -0.39 -12.27 7.18
C ILE A 72 -0.62 -12.70 5.72
N PRO A 73 -0.42 -13.98 5.36
CA PRO A 73 -0.75 -14.49 4.04
C PRO A 73 -2.27 -14.44 3.80
N MET A 74 -2.64 -14.32 2.53
CA MET A 74 -4.05 -14.30 2.13
C MET A 74 -4.29 -15.23 0.93
N VAL A 75 -5.38 -15.99 0.96
CA VAL A 75 -5.84 -16.79 -0.16
C VAL A 75 -7.17 -16.26 -0.68
N ILE A 76 -7.28 -16.10 -2.00
CA ILE A 76 -8.56 -15.90 -2.69
C ILE A 76 -8.92 -17.19 -3.39
N CYS A 77 -10.06 -17.77 -3.07
CA CYS A 77 -10.54 -19.00 -3.68
C CYS A 77 -12.05 -18.99 -3.91
N GLN A 78 -12.53 -19.92 -4.74
CA GLN A 78 -13.94 -20.02 -5.06
C GLN A 78 -14.72 -20.62 -3.88
N GLY A 79 -15.62 -19.85 -3.29
CA GLY A 79 -16.39 -20.25 -2.12
C GLY A 79 -17.40 -21.36 -2.35
N ARG A 80 -17.73 -21.67 -3.61
CA ARG A 80 -18.63 -22.79 -3.95
C ARG A 80 -17.91 -24.14 -4.05
N ARG A 81 -16.57 -24.13 -4.09
CA ARG A 81 -15.77 -25.35 -4.13
C ARG A 81 -15.78 -26.00 -2.77
N ALA A 82 -16.15 -27.28 -2.71
CA ALA A 82 -16.05 -28.08 -1.50
C ALA A 82 -14.59 -28.09 -0.98
N ASP A 83 -14.43 -28.08 0.34
CA ASP A 83 -13.14 -28.18 1.03
C ASP A 83 -12.12 -27.06 0.78
N CYS A 84 -12.48 -25.99 0.03
CA CYS A 84 -11.55 -24.90 -0.30
C CYS A 84 -10.94 -24.23 0.95
N ILE A 85 -11.68 -24.12 2.04
CA ILE A 85 -11.17 -23.57 3.30
C ILE A 85 -10.14 -24.50 3.92
N VAL A 86 -10.43 -25.80 3.94
CA VAL A 86 -9.51 -26.82 4.49
C VAL A 86 -8.24 -26.86 3.64
N GLN A 87 -8.37 -26.91 2.32
CA GLN A 87 -7.23 -26.89 1.39
C GLN A 87 -6.36 -25.64 1.58
N ALA A 88 -6.97 -24.47 1.68
CA ALA A 88 -6.22 -23.22 1.95
C ALA A 88 -5.49 -23.30 3.31
N ALA A 89 -6.15 -23.80 4.35
CA ALA A 89 -5.58 -23.87 5.70
C ALA A 89 -4.48 -24.94 5.84
N THR A 90 -4.52 -25.99 5.02
CA THR A 90 -3.49 -27.06 4.99
C THR A 90 -2.34 -26.76 4.03
N GLY A 91 -2.38 -25.61 3.33
CA GLY A 91 -1.33 -25.20 2.40
C GLY A 91 -1.41 -25.87 1.02
N GLU A 92 -2.55 -26.50 0.70
CA GLU A 92 -2.78 -27.02 -0.64
C GLU A 92 -2.99 -25.87 -1.64
N ALA A 93 -2.57 -26.09 -2.89
CA ALA A 93 -2.74 -25.11 -3.96
C ALA A 93 -4.23 -24.94 -4.31
N VAL A 94 -4.84 -23.85 -3.82
CA VAL A 94 -6.21 -23.46 -4.09
C VAL A 94 -6.30 -21.96 -4.36
N GLY A 95 -6.79 -21.58 -5.54
CA GLY A 95 -6.95 -20.19 -5.92
C GLY A 95 -5.64 -19.40 -6.07
N THR A 96 -5.60 -18.19 -5.55
CA THR A 96 -4.41 -17.32 -5.53
C THR A 96 -3.95 -17.10 -4.11
N LEU A 97 -2.71 -17.48 -3.82
CA LEU A 97 -2.03 -17.20 -2.56
C LEU A 97 -1.23 -15.88 -2.66
N PHE A 98 -1.51 -14.94 -1.79
CA PHE A 98 -0.68 -13.78 -1.52
C PHE A 98 0.23 -14.12 -0.35
N THR A 99 1.53 -14.21 -0.60
CA THR A 99 2.51 -14.57 0.42
C THR A 99 2.80 -13.38 1.32
N ALA A 100 3.11 -13.64 2.57
CA ALA A 100 3.64 -12.63 3.48
C ALA A 100 5.13 -12.91 3.72
N PRO A 101 5.97 -11.87 3.84
CA PRO A 101 7.35 -12.07 4.24
C PRO A 101 7.39 -12.72 5.63
N ASP A 102 8.35 -13.61 5.83
CA ASP A 102 8.60 -14.25 7.12
C ASP A 102 9.21 -13.21 8.09
N ARG A 103 8.38 -12.30 8.53
CA ARG A 103 8.70 -11.26 9.53
C ARG A 103 7.78 -11.47 10.73
N PRO A 104 8.29 -11.27 11.96
CA PRO A 104 7.40 -11.25 13.13
C PRO A 104 6.28 -10.23 12.88
N HIS A 105 5.09 -10.51 13.38
CA HIS A 105 3.88 -9.66 13.30
C HIS A 105 4.11 -8.30 14.02
N GLU A 106 5.03 -7.50 13.52
CA GLU A 106 5.46 -6.23 14.16
C GLU A 106 4.66 -5.01 13.69
N ILE A 107 3.59 -5.19 12.91
CA ILE A 107 2.71 -4.07 12.62
C ILE A 107 1.92 -3.73 13.88
N THR A 108 2.30 -2.61 14.49
CA THR A 108 1.53 -2.05 15.61
C THR A 108 0.10 -1.73 15.16
N ALA A 109 -0.86 -1.76 16.10
CA ALA A 109 -2.24 -1.35 15.81
C ALA A 109 -2.33 0.03 15.12
N LYS A 110 -1.39 0.93 15.40
CA LYS A 110 -1.25 2.24 14.77
C LYS A 110 -0.91 2.13 13.28
N LYS A 111 0.09 1.31 12.93
CA LYS A 111 0.48 1.10 11.53
C LYS A 111 -0.61 0.40 10.74
N LEU A 112 -1.33 -0.53 11.37
CA LEU A 112 -2.47 -1.18 10.78
C LEU A 112 -3.60 -0.17 10.47
N TRP A 113 -3.89 0.74 11.42
CA TRP A 113 -4.87 1.80 11.20
C TRP A 113 -4.47 2.71 10.03
N ILE A 114 -3.19 3.08 9.92
CA ILE A 114 -2.65 3.85 8.79
C ILE A 114 -2.82 3.08 7.47
N ALA A 115 -2.48 1.79 7.44
CA ALA A 115 -2.58 0.96 6.24
C ALA A 115 -4.02 0.78 5.74
N LEU A 116 -4.96 0.60 6.68
CA LEU A 116 -6.39 0.39 6.41
C LEU A 116 -7.17 1.69 6.18
N GLY A 117 -6.57 2.87 6.48
CA GLY A 117 -7.27 4.16 6.43
C GLY A 117 -8.11 4.32 5.16
N ASP A 118 -9.42 4.43 5.33
CA ASP A 118 -10.40 4.51 4.23
C ASP A 118 -10.36 5.86 3.49
N SER A 119 -9.85 6.90 4.14
CA SER A 119 -9.71 8.23 3.56
C SER A 119 -8.26 8.62 3.42
N VAL A 120 -7.71 8.38 2.23
CA VAL A 120 -6.43 8.96 1.81
C VAL A 120 -6.73 10.36 1.26
N HIS A 121 -6.17 11.38 1.87
CA HIS A 121 -6.47 12.78 1.56
C HIS A 121 -5.54 13.35 0.48
N GLY A 122 -4.45 12.66 0.17
CA GLY A 122 -3.53 13.09 -0.87
C GLY A 122 -2.37 12.15 -1.09
N THR A 123 -1.48 12.52 -2.01
CA THR A 123 -0.30 11.75 -2.36
C THR A 123 0.94 12.64 -2.28
N VAL A 124 1.99 12.13 -1.66
CA VAL A 124 3.31 12.75 -1.63
C VAL A 124 4.21 11.97 -2.58
N VAL A 125 4.62 12.60 -3.67
CA VAL A 125 5.54 12.01 -4.65
C VAL A 125 6.97 12.30 -4.22
N VAL A 126 7.81 11.27 -4.18
CA VAL A 126 9.18 11.35 -3.69
C VAL A 126 10.19 10.95 -4.77
N ASP A 127 11.43 11.44 -4.64
CA ASP A 127 12.52 11.01 -5.51
C ASP A 127 13.05 9.62 -5.15
N GLU A 128 13.90 9.07 -6.03
CA GLU A 128 14.51 7.75 -5.86
C GLU A 128 15.34 7.65 -4.57
N GLY A 129 16.09 8.70 -4.20
CA GLY A 129 16.90 8.72 -2.99
C GLY A 129 16.06 8.66 -1.71
N ALA A 130 14.92 9.35 -1.69
CA ALA A 130 13.98 9.29 -0.58
C ALA A 130 13.27 7.92 -0.54
N ARG A 131 12.86 7.37 -1.71
CA ARG A 131 12.30 6.02 -1.80
C ARG A 131 13.25 4.99 -1.22
N ASP A 132 14.52 5.00 -1.63
CA ASP A 132 15.55 4.11 -1.11
C ASP A 132 15.78 4.27 0.40
N ALA A 133 15.75 5.51 0.89
CA ALA A 133 15.87 5.77 2.32
C ALA A 133 14.70 5.19 3.13
N LEU A 134 13.49 5.24 2.58
CA LEU A 134 12.29 4.68 3.21
C LEU A 134 12.29 3.14 3.15
N VAL A 135 12.45 2.56 1.95
CA VAL A 135 12.29 1.11 1.72
C VAL A 135 13.49 0.32 2.23
N MET A 136 14.71 0.74 1.87
CA MET A 136 15.93 -0.05 2.15
C MET A 136 16.55 0.27 3.51
N ARG A 137 16.36 1.49 4.02
CA ARG A 137 17.04 1.95 5.25
C ARG A 137 16.11 2.24 6.41
N GLY A 138 14.78 2.09 6.23
CA GLY A 138 13.79 2.31 7.27
C GLY A 138 13.83 3.72 7.89
N LYS A 139 14.15 4.74 7.07
CA LYS A 139 14.24 6.13 7.53
C LYS A 139 12.87 6.82 7.48
N SER A 140 12.78 7.97 8.12
CA SER A 140 11.62 8.87 8.02
C SER A 140 11.70 9.71 6.73
N LEU A 141 10.56 10.11 6.18
CA LEU A 141 10.49 11.00 5.03
C LEU A 141 10.79 12.45 5.46
N LEU A 142 11.74 13.08 4.79
CA LEU A 142 12.08 14.48 4.96
C LEU A 142 11.56 15.31 3.78
N SER A 143 11.36 16.62 3.97
CA SER A 143 10.84 17.53 2.95
C SER A 143 11.72 17.59 1.69
N VAL A 144 13.03 17.44 1.83
CA VAL A 144 13.99 17.51 0.71
C VAL A 144 13.79 16.40 -0.33
N GLY A 145 13.24 15.25 0.07
CA GLY A 145 12.96 14.12 -0.82
C GLY A 145 11.63 14.24 -1.57
N ILE A 146 10.85 15.30 -1.33
CA ILE A 146 9.52 15.48 -1.93
C ILE A 146 9.67 16.20 -3.27
N ARG A 147 9.09 15.62 -4.32
CA ARG A 147 9.04 16.19 -5.68
C ARG A 147 7.74 16.94 -5.95
N SER A 148 6.61 16.36 -5.56
CA SER A 148 5.30 16.99 -5.68
C SER A 148 4.33 16.51 -4.61
N VAL A 149 3.25 17.24 -4.42
CA VAL A 149 2.19 16.94 -3.48
C VAL A 149 0.85 17.12 -4.18
N GLU A 150 0.04 16.09 -4.14
CA GLU A 150 -1.31 16.05 -4.72
C GLU A 150 -2.35 15.96 -3.62
N GLY A 151 -3.52 16.53 -3.87
CA GLY A 151 -4.61 16.59 -2.91
C GLY A 151 -4.50 17.73 -1.90
N ASP A 152 -5.42 17.72 -0.94
CA ASP A 152 -5.51 18.71 0.13
C ASP A 152 -5.67 17.98 1.46
N PHE A 153 -4.67 18.11 2.33
CA PHE A 153 -4.60 17.42 3.60
C PHE A 153 -3.95 18.29 4.68
N GLY A 154 -4.38 18.06 5.89
CA GLY A 154 -3.87 18.70 7.10
C GLY A 154 -2.83 17.89 7.85
N LEU A 155 -2.48 18.38 9.02
CA LEU A 155 -1.70 17.64 10.01
C LEU A 155 -2.48 16.38 10.44
N ASP A 156 -1.77 15.28 10.61
CA ASP A 156 -2.30 13.98 11.05
C ASP A 156 -3.17 13.22 10.02
N ASP A 157 -3.42 13.78 8.84
CA ASP A 157 -4.12 13.09 7.77
C ASP A 157 -3.29 11.94 7.18
N ILE A 158 -3.98 10.93 6.66
CA ILE A 158 -3.36 9.79 5.97
C ILE A 158 -3.13 10.14 4.51
N VAL A 159 -1.89 9.93 4.07
CA VAL A 159 -1.43 10.20 2.70
C VAL A 159 -0.72 8.99 2.11
N ASP A 160 -0.87 8.80 0.81
CA ASP A 160 -0.07 7.84 0.07
C ASP A 160 1.31 8.44 -0.26
N VAL A 161 2.33 7.59 -0.33
CA VAL A 161 3.66 7.94 -0.79
C VAL A 161 3.94 7.19 -2.08
N ALA A 162 4.21 7.94 -3.16
CA ALA A 162 4.44 7.41 -4.49
C ALA A 162 5.82 7.79 -5.02
N ASP A 163 6.35 6.99 -5.93
CA ASP A 163 7.50 7.34 -6.73
C ASP A 163 7.13 8.28 -7.90
N GLU A 164 8.12 8.81 -8.63
CA GLU A 164 7.93 9.72 -9.77
C GLU A 164 7.15 9.07 -10.92
N THR A 165 6.95 7.76 -10.91
CA THR A 165 6.14 7.04 -11.88
C THR A 165 4.66 6.92 -11.44
N GLY A 166 4.31 7.45 -10.26
CA GLY A 166 2.98 7.37 -9.66
C GLY A 166 2.68 6.03 -8.98
N HIS A 167 3.68 5.16 -8.78
CA HIS A 167 3.49 3.93 -8.03
C HIS A 167 3.49 4.21 -6.53
N VAL A 168 2.35 3.96 -5.89
CA VAL A 168 2.20 4.06 -4.44
C VAL A 168 2.86 2.85 -3.78
N PHE A 169 3.97 3.08 -3.09
CA PHE A 169 4.73 2.03 -2.40
C PHE A 169 4.64 2.10 -0.87
N ALA A 170 4.10 3.20 -0.33
CA ALA A 170 3.92 3.37 1.11
C ALA A 170 2.70 4.22 1.43
N ARG A 171 2.32 4.25 2.70
CA ARG A 171 1.28 5.11 3.25
C ARG A 171 1.70 5.58 4.62
N GLY A 172 1.39 6.82 4.98
CA GLY A 172 1.78 7.36 6.26
C GLY A 172 0.89 8.47 6.76
N ARG A 173 1.12 8.87 8.01
CA ARG A 173 0.47 10.00 8.64
C ARG A 173 1.32 11.25 8.43
N ALA A 174 0.73 12.29 7.83
CA ALA A 174 1.40 13.53 7.53
C ALA A 174 1.65 14.37 8.79
N ALA A 175 2.89 14.79 9.02
CA ALA A 175 3.26 15.69 10.10
C ALA A 175 3.29 17.18 9.66
N ALA A 176 2.78 17.46 8.45
CA ALA A 176 2.63 18.82 7.93
C ALA A 176 1.50 18.88 6.90
N ALA A 177 0.86 20.04 6.77
CA ALA A 177 -0.21 20.25 5.80
C ALA A 177 0.33 20.33 4.35
N SER A 178 -0.52 19.95 3.39
CA SER A 178 -0.22 19.92 1.96
C SER A 178 0.34 21.25 1.42
N ASP A 179 -0.22 22.36 1.84
CA ASP A 179 0.21 23.70 1.38
C ASP A 179 1.65 24.00 1.79
N LEU A 180 2.02 23.66 3.03
CA LEU A 180 3.39 23.86 3.52
C LEU A 180 4.38 22.96 2.75
N LEU A 181 3.98 21.73 2.45
CA LEU A 181 4.80 20.80 1.68
C LEU A 181 4.94 21.22 0.22
N LYS A 182 3.86 21.71 -0.42
CA LYS A 182 3.89 22.28 -1.78
C LYS A 182 4.89 23.43 -1.89
N LEU A 183 4.98 24.29 -0.86
CA LEU A 183 5.95 25.37 -0.80
C LEU A 183 7.40 24.88 -0.61
N ALA A 184 7.60 23.72 0.02
CA ALA A 184 8.92 23.14 0.27
C ALA A 184 9.45 22.30 -0.90
N CYS A 185 8.59 21.86 -1.84
CA CYS A 185 8.95 21.01 -2.96
C CYS A 185 10.11 21.59 -3.78
N GLY A 186 11.10 20.74 -4.09
CA GLY A 186 12.25 21.09 -4.91
C GLY A 186 13.29 22.01 -4.26
N ARG A 187 13.13 22.32 -2.97
CA ARG A 187 14.08 23.17 -2.21
C ARG A 187 15.11 22.29 -1.50
N SER A 188 16.33 22.80 -1.41
CA SER A 188 17.38 22.19 -0.60
C SER A 188 17.07 22.35 0.90
N ARG A 189 17.75 21.56 1.73
CA ARG A 189 17.61 21.65 3.21
C ARG A 189 17.98 23.05 3.73
N GLU A 190 18.98 23.70 3.12
CA GLU A 190 19.44 25.01 3.51
C GLU A 190 18.41 26.09 3.17
N GLU A 191 17.78 25.99 1.97
CA GLU A 191 16.69 26.88 1.56
C GLU A 191 15.46 26.73 2.44
N VAL A 192 15.11 25.50 2.83
CA VAL A 192 14.03 25.22 3.77
C VAL A 192 14.36 25.80 5.15
N ALA A 193 15.58 25.58 5.67
CA ALA A 193 15.99 26.05 6.97
C ALA A 193 16.08 27.57 7.07
N SER A 194 16.46 28.25 5.99
CA SER A 194 16.58 29.72 5.95
C SER A 194 15.25 30.45 5.73
N ASN A 195 14.21 29.73 5.33
CA ASN A 195 12.89 30.32 5.11
C ASN A 195 12.07 30.30 6.40
N ALA A 196 11.61 31.48 6.85
CA ALA A 196 10.88 31.64 8.12
C ALA A 196 9.61 30.76 8.26
N ILE A 197 8.94 30.45 7.14
CA ILE A 197 7.72 29.61 7.13
C ILE A 197 8.10 28.12 7.10
N LEU A 198 9.14 27.77 6.33
CA LEU A 198 9.52 26.37 6.09
C LEU A 198 10.50 25.81 7.12
N ALA A 199 11.11 26.64 7.95
CA ALA A 199 12.12 26.22 8.93
C ALA A 199 11.64 25.10 9.86
N VAL A 200 10.35 25.01 10.12
CA VAL A 200 9.73 23.92 10.89
C VAL A 200 9.93 22.55 10.26
N LEU A 201 10.12 22.47 8.93
CA LEU A 201 10.35 21.22 8.17
C LEU A 201 11.83 20.84 8.08
N ALA A 202 12.77 21.73 8.43
CA ALA A 202 14.19 21.49 8.23
C ALA A 202 14.74 20.32 9.05
N ASP A 203 14.24 20.17 10.29
CA ASP A 203 14.72 19.20 11.27
C ASP A 203 13.62 18.19 11.71
N ARG A 204 12.45 18.26 11.10
CA ARG A 204 11.35 17.34 11.40
C ARG A 204 10.98 16.48 10.19
N PRO A 205 10.69 15.19 10.40
CA PRO A 205 10.18 14.37 9.33
C PRO A 205 8.77 14.81 8.94
N VAL A 206 8.49 14.75 7.64
CA VAL A 206 7.15 14.95 7.07
C VAL A 206 6.27 13.73 7.35
N ILE A 207 6.88 12.54 7.33
CA ILE A 207 6.25 11.29 7.79
C ILE A 207 7.29 10.55 8.61
N HIS A 208 6.97 10.27 9.88
CA HIS A 208 7.86 9.51 10.75
C HIS A 208 7.83 8.02 10.39
N ARG A 209 8.97 7.32 10.47
CA ARG A 209 9.08 5.88 10.14
C ARG A 209 8.11 5.00 10.95
N ASP A 210 7.81 5.37 12.20
CA ASP A 210 6.88 4.63 13.05
C ASP A 210 5.40 4.90 12.66
N GLU A 211 5.17 5.85 11.77
CA GLU A 211 3.88 6.24 11.20
C GLU A 211 3.81 6.02 9.69
N LEU A 212 4.73 5.22 9.17
CA LEU A 212 4.83 4.82 7.77
C LEU A 212 4.64 3.31 7.65
N VAL A 213 3.85 2.89 6.69
CA VAL A 213 3.67 1.48 6.30
C VAL A 213 4.16 1.32 4.88
N LEU A 214 5.06 0.38 4.66
CA LEU A 214 5.53 0.00 3.32
C LEU A 214 4.64 -1.11 2.77
N PHE A 215 4.41 -1.09 1.46
CA PHE A 215 3.64 -2.08 0.71
C PHE A 215 4.53 -2.93 -0.22
N GLU A 216 5.85 -2.75 -0.11
CA GLU A 216 6.86 -3.50 -0.89
C GLU A 216 7.67 -4.44 0.02
#